data_4b79db0e2833972f3e02dd9cd6965d13
#
_entry.id   4b79db0e2833972f3e02dd9cd6965d13
#
_cell.length_a   1.000
_cell.length_b   1.000
_cell.length_c   1.000
_cell.angle_alpha   90.00
_cell.angle_beta   90.00
_cell.angle_gamma   90.00
#
_symmetry.space_group_name_H-M   'P 1'
#
loop_
_entity.id
_entity.type
_entity.pdbx_description
1 polymer ?
#
loop_
_entity_poly.entity_id
_entity_poly.type
_entity_poly.pdbx_seq_one_letter_code
_entity_poly.pdbx_strand_id
1 'polypeptide(L)'
;MRGKLYSVGIGPGDPELMTLKSVRLLKECDVVAIPQGDNGILTAKAIVNNIINLDEKEQVMIYMPMTKDMAAMDKAHREGADAIEKLLDEGKNVVFITLGCPTVYATCIYVHKLVLADGYEAELVAGVTSICAVAAKLNTSLCERAEPLIVLPGSYKESSKFLDGPGNKVLMKSASEIGRVRDELREKGLIKNAGMVERCGLPGEKVYYDL
;
A
#
# COMPACT_ATOMS: atom_id res chain seq x y z
N MET A 1 -5.31 -22.78 -20.75
CA MET A 1 -5.97 -22.31 -19.50
C MET A 1 -5.63 -20.84 -19.34
N ARG A 2 -6.55 -20.03 -18.82
CA ARG A 2 -6.25 -18.66 -18.46
C ARG A 2 -5.23 -18.61 -17.32
N GLY A 3 -4.42 -17.57 -17.29
CA GLY A 3 -3.52 -17.30 -16.16
C GLY A 3 -4.28 -16.79 -14.94
N LYS A 4 -3.55 -16.53 -13.85
CA LYS A 4 -4.08 -16.04 -12.57
C LYS A 4 -3.42 -14.73 -12.15
N LEU A 5 -4.21 -13.79 -11.61
CA LEU A 5 -3.71 -12.56 -11.00
C LEU A 5 -3.37 -12.79 -9.52
N TYR A 6 -2.21 -12.33 -9.10
CA TYR A 6 -1.82 -12.22 -7.70
C TYR A 6 -1.58 -10.75 -7.37
N SER A 7 -2.42 -10.14 -6.52
CA SER A 7 -2.16 -8.79 -6.00
C SER A 7 -1.34 -8.92 -4.72
N VAL A 8 -0.07 -8.56 -4.81
CA VAL A 8 0.96 -8.93 -3.82
C VAL A 8 1.46 -7.73 -3.05
N GLY A 9 1.34 -7.79 -1.72
CA GLY A 9 1.97 -6.84 -0.83
C GLY A 9 3.47 -7.11 -0.71
N ILE A 10 4.28 -6.08 -0.99
CA ILE A 10 5.75 -6.18 -0.96
C ILE A 10 6.38 -5.56 0.28
N GLY A 11 5.58 -5.28 1.30
CA GLY A 11 6.07 -4.60 2.50
C GLY A 11 6.13 -3.07 2.34
N PRO A 12 6.42 -2.34 3.43
CA PRO A 12 6.27 -0.89 3.51
C PRO A 12 7.46 -0.10 2.95
N GLY A 13 8.61 -0.73 2.72
CA GLY A 13 9.82 -0.02 2.29
C GLY A 13 11.08 -0.85 2.42
N ASP A 14 11.32 -1.45 3.57
CA ASP A 14 12.43 -2.35 3.81
C ASP A 14 12.22 -3.65 3.02
N PRO A 15 13.13 -4.04 2.11
CA PRO A 15 13.01 -5.27 1.34
C PRO A 15 13.02 -6.53 2.22
N GLU A 16 13.62 -6.52 3.41
CA GLU A 16 13.59 -7.66 4.34
C GLU A 16 12.20 -7.90 4.94
N LEU A 17 11.28 -6.94 4.81
CA LEU A 17 9.88 -7.08 5.20
C LEU A 17 8.99 -7.65 4.09
N MET A 18 9.55 -8.09 2.98
CA MET A 18 8.83 -8.89 2.00
C MET A 18 8.57 -10.29 2.56
N THR A 19 7.36 -10.79 2.36
CA THR A 19 7.03 -12.16 2.80
C THR A 19 7.66 -13.20 1.87
N LEU A 20 8.00 -14.37 2.39
CA LEU A 20 8.50 -15.49 1.56
C LEU A 20 7.53 -15.83 0.43
N LYS A 21 6.21 -15.72 0.66
CA LYS A 21 5.19 -15.94 -0.38
C LYS A 21 5.29 -14.90 -1.49
N SER A 22 5.47 -13.62 -1.13
CA SER A 22 5.63 -12.54 -2.12
C SER A 22 6.87 -12.76 -2.99
N VAL A 23 8.01 -13.11 -2.36
CA VAL A 23 9.26 -13.40 -3.06
C VAL A 23 9.10 -14.60 -4.00
N ARG A 24 8.50 -15.70 -3.53
CA ARG A 24 8.26 -16.89 -4.35
C ARG A 24 7.40 -16.58 -5.56
N LEU A 25 6.26 -15.91 -5.38
CA LEU A 25 5.35 -15.57 -6.49
C LEU A 25 6.02 -14.64 -7.51
N LEU A 26 6.80 -13.67 -7.07
CA LEU A 26 7.58 -12.79 -7.95
C LEU A 26 8.63 -13.55 -8.77
N LYS A 27 9.21 -14.63 -8.22
CA LYS A 27 10.13 -15.49 -8.97
C LYS A 27 9.41 -16.37 -10.00
N GLU A 28 8.24 -16.88 -9.65
CA GLU A 28 7.47 -17.85 -10.43
C GLU A 28 6.58 -17.21 -11.52
N CYS A 29 6.17 -15.95 -11.37
CA CYS A 29 5.26 -15.30 -12.31
C CYS A 29 5.88 -15.05 -13.68
N ASP A 30 5.03 -14.99 -14.70
CA ASP A 30 5.41 -14.64 -16.07
C ASP A 30 5.56 -13.14 -16.25
N VAL A 31 4.65 -12.35 -15.66
CA VAL A 31 4.61 -10.89 -15.80
C VAL A 31 4.48 -10.20 -14.44
N VAL A 32 5.19 -9.08 -14.26
CA VAL A 32 5.02 -8.19 -13.10
C VAL A 32 4.29 -6.92 -13.51
N ALA A 33 3.10 -6.71 -12.95
CA ALA A 33 2.36 -5.46 -13.07
C ALA A 33 2.85 -4.49 -11.99
N ILE A 34 3.25 -3.29 -12.43
CA ILE A 34 3.90 -2.28 -11.58
C ILE A 34 3.02 -1.03 -11.53
N PRO A 35 2.58 -0.58 -10.34
CA PRO A 35 1.82 0.65 -10.22
C PRO A 35 2.69 1.86 -10.53
N GLN A 36 2.17 2.77 -11.36
CA GLN A 36 2.82 4.01 -11.74
C GLN A 36 1.89 5.19 -11.50
N GLY A 37 2.29 6.11 -10.62
CA GLY A 37 1.59 7.37 -10.42
C GLY A 37 2.08 8.49 -11.36
N ASP A 38 1.48 9.69 -11.22
CA ASP A 38 1.73 10.85 -12.07
C ASP A 38 3.20 11.32 -12.07
N ASN A 39 3.92 11.10 -10.97
CA ASN A 39 5.32 11.50 -10.82
C ASN A 39 6.32 10.51 -11.46
N GLY A 40 5.85 9.40 -12.02
CA GLY A 40 6.68 8.36 -12.63
C GLY A 40 7.57 7.57 -11.66
N ILE A 41 7.49 7.84 -10.36
CA ILE A 41 8.32 7.15 -9.36
C ILE A 41 7.80 5.72 -9.13
N LEU A 42 8.65 4.74 -9.33
CA LEU A 42 8.33 3.32 -9.21
C LEU A 42 8.83 2.75 -7.88
N THR A 43 8.35 3.30 -6.75
CA THR A 43 8.80 2.90 -5.40
C THR A 43 8.66 1.40 -5.17
N ALA A 44 7.55 0.79 -5.57
CA ALA A 44 7.34 -0.65 -5.42
C ALA A 44 8.39 -1.47 -6.20
N LYS A 45 8.68 -1.08 -7.45
CA LYS A 45 9.74 -1.71 -8.25
C LYS A 45 11.11 -1.58 -7.58
N ALA A 46 11.44 -0.39 -7.06
CA ALA A 46 12.72 -0.13 -6.41
C ALA A 46 12.94 -1.03 -5.18
N ILE A 47 11.89 -1.30 -4.39
CA ILE A 47 11.97 -2.21 -3.24
C ILE A 47 12.24 -3.64 -3.72
N VAL A 48 11.45 -4.14 -4.67
CA VAL A 48 11.58 -5.51 -5.18
C VAL A 48 12.95 -5.75 -5.81
N ASN A 49 13.49 -4.77 -6.52
CA ASN A 49 14.82 -4.89 -7.19
C ASN A 49 15.99 -5.12 -6.23
N ASN A 50 15.82 -4.88 -4.91
CA ASN A 50 16.85 -5.28 -3.93
C ASN A 50 16.91 -6.80 -3.70
N ILE A 51 15.84 -7.53 -4.05
CA ILE A 51 15.73 -8.99 -3.83
C ILE A 51 15.65 -9.75 -5.14
N ILE A 52 14.97 -9.21 -6.14
CA ILE A 52 14.71 -9.85 -7.44
C ILE A 52 14.93 -8.81 -8.53
N ASN A 53 15.79 -9.10 -9.49
CA ASN A 53 15.99 -8.25 -10.65
C ASN A 53 14.74 -8.29 -11.57
N LEU A 54 13.89 -7.28 -11.47
CA LEU A 54 12.68 -7.20 -12.29
C LEU A 54 12.98 -6.85 -13.76
N ASP A 55 14.17 -6.32 -14.07
CA ASP A 55 14.52 -5.97 -15.46
C ASP A 55 14.73 -7.23 -16.34
N GLU A 56 14.84 -8.40 -15.73
CA GLU A 56 14.88 -9.70 -16.41
C GLU A 56 13.49 -10.31 -16.64
N LYS A 57 12.43 -9.65 -16.17
CA LYS A 57 11.04 -10.12 -16.28
C LYS A 57 10.22 -9.24 -17.20
N GLU A 58 9.21 -9.84 -17.83
CA GLU A 58 8.19 -9.08 -18.55
C GLU A 58 7.44 -8.18 -17.54
N GLN A 59 7.28 -6.89 -17.88
CA GLN A 59 6.67 -5.89 -17.02
C GLN A 59 5.53 -5.19 -17.74
N VAL A 60 4.47 -4.87 -17.01
CA VAL A 60 3.39 -3.99 -17.46
C VAL A 60 3.19 -2.85 -16.45
N MET A 61 3.20 -1.62 -16.94
CA MET A 61 2.94 -0.45 -16.10
C MET A 61 1.42 -0.24 -15.98
N ILE A 62 0.93 -0.15 -14.75
CA ILE A 62 -0.47 0.11 -14.46
C ILE A 62 -0.58 1.53 -13.93
N TYR A 63 -1.18 2.41 -14.71
CA TYR A 63 -1.36 3.80 -14.33
C TYR A 63 -2.35 3.93 -13.17
N MET A 64 -1.92 4.60 -12.09
CA MET A 64 -2.68 4.82 -10.87
C MET A 64 -2.67 6.31 -10.53
N PRO A 65 -3.61 7.11 -11.08
CA PRO A 65 -3.63 8.57 -10.88
C PRO A 65 -3.87 8.95 -9.42
N MET A 66 -3.18 10.00 -8.96
CA MET A 66 -3.34 10.60 -7.65
C MET A 66 -4.32 11.79 -7.72
N THR A 67 -5.55 11.56 -8.14
CA THR A 67 -6.59 12.58 -8.33
C THR A 67 -7.78 12.37 -7.41
N LYS A 68 -8.60 13.42 -7.24
CA LYS A 68 -9.94 13.35 -6.61
C LYS A 68 -11.06 13.17 -7.65
N ASP A 69 -10.74 13.20 -8.93
CA ASP A 69 -11.70 12.93 -10.01
C ASP A 69 -11.99 11.44 -10.07
N MET A 70 -13.17 11.07 -9.59
CA MET A 70 -13.61 9.66 -9.54
C MET A 70 -13.72 9.05 -10.93
N ALA A 71 -14.21 9.80 -11.92
CA ALA A 71 -14.35 9.28 -13.29
C ALA A 71 -12.99 8.97 -13.93
N ALA A 72 -11.99 9.85 -13.72
CA ALA A 72 -10.63 9.62 -14.17
C ALA A 72 -9.98 8.41 -13.48
N MET A 73 -10.22 8.24 -12.16
CA MET A 73 -9.74 7.06 -11.43
C MET A 73 -10.38 5.76 -11.93
N ASP A 74 -11.72 5.74 -12.09
CA ASP A 74 -12.44 4.55 -12.53
C ASP A 74 -12.01 4.13 -13.94
N LYS A 75 -11.79 5.11 -14.83
CA LYS A 75 -11.25 4.86 -16.17
C LYS A 75 -9.85 4.23 -16.11
N ALA A 76 -8.93 4.81 -15.32
CA ALA A 76 -7.58 4.29 -15.19
C ALA A 76 -7.56 2.87 -14.57
N HIS A 77 -8.42 2.61 -13.57
CA HIS A 77 -8.55 1.27 -12.98
C HIS A 77 -9.07 0.26 -14.00
N ARG A 78 -10.04 0.65 -14.86
CA ARG A 78 -10.55 -0.22 -15.91
C ARG A 78 -9.47 -0.52 -16.95
N GLU A 79 -8.76 0.49 -17.44
CA GLU A 79 -7.64 0.33 -18.36
C GLU A 79 -6.55 -0.59 -17.80
N GLY A 80 -6.25 -0.45 -16.49
CA GLY A 80 -5.33 -1.32 -15.79
C GLY A 80 -5.79 -2.77 -15.70
N ALA A 81 -7.08 -3.00 -15.46
CA ALA A 81 -7.66 -4.34 -15.46
C ALA A 81 -7.64 -4.95 -16.86
N ASP A 82 -8.05 -4.21 -17.90
CA ASP A 82 -8.02 -4.66 -19.30
C ASP A 82 -6.61 -5.09 -19.73
N ALA A 83 -5.59 -4.35 -19.31
CA ALA A 83 -4.19 -4.68 -19.61
C ALA A 83 -3.76 -5.99 -18.94
N ILE A 84 -4.17 -6.23 -17.71
CA ILE A 84 -3.89 -7.48 -16.98
C ILE A 84 -4.67 -8.65 -17.60
N GLU A 85 -5.95 -8.47 -17.89
CA GLU A 85 -6.83 -9.51 -18.45
C GLU A 85 -6.33 -10.06 -19.78
N LYS A 86 -5.78 -9.22 -20.65
CA LYS A 86 -5.11 -9.66 -21.90
C LYS A 86 -3.99 -10.64 -21.62
N LEU A 87 -3.16 -10.38 -20.61
CA LEU A 87 -2.07 -11.27 -20.23
C LEU A 87 -2.58 -12.58 -19.63
N LEU A 88 -3.67 -12.50 -18.83
CA LEU A 88 -4.33 -13.69 -18.28
C LEU A 88 -4.96 -14.55 -19.39
N ASP A 89 -5.54 -13.96 -20.43
CA ASP A 89 -6.07 -14.69 -21.59
C ASP A 89 -4.97 -15.38 -22.43
N GLU A 90 -3.74 -14.83 -22.42
CA GLU A 90 -2.54 -15.48 -22.98
C GLU A 90 -2.04 -16.66 -22.12
N GLY A 91 -2.68 -16.92 -20.98
CA GLY A 91 -2.28 -17.99 -20.05
C GLY A 91 -1.16 -17.59 -19.09
N LYS A 92 -0.78 -16.31 -19.04
CA LYS A 92 0.30 -15.80 -18.17
C LYS A 92 -0.19 -15.54 -16.75
N ASN A 93 0.58 -15.95 -15.75
CA ASN A 93 0.37 -15.55 -14.37
C ASN A 93 0.95 -14.16 -14.11
N VAL A 94 0.12 -13.26 -13.60
CA VAL A 94 0.49 -11.86 -13.36
C VAL A 94 0.61 -11.59 -11.87
N VAL A 95 1.72 -11.01 -11.43
CA VAL A 95 1.89 -10.47 -10.07
C VAL A 95 1.78 -8.96 -10.11
N PHE A 96 0.71 -8.41 -9.53
CA PHE A 96 0.53 -6.98 -9.37
C PHE A 96 1.06 -6.55 -7.99
N ILE A 97 2.20 -5.87 -7.97
CA ILE A 97 2.86 -5.45 -6.73
C ILE A 97 2.22 -4.20 -6.13
N THR A 98 2.16 -4.12 -4.80
CA THR A 98 1.72 -2.92 -4.08
C THR A 98 2.51 -2.72 -2.79
N LEU A 99 2.76 -1.46 -2.42
CA LEU A 99 3.36 -1.10 -1.14
C LEU A 99 2.51 -1.58 0.04
N GLY A 100 3.15 -2.08 1.08
CA GLY A 100 2.50 -2.56 2.28
C GLY A 100 1.70 -3.83 2.04
N CYS A 101 0.40 -3.78 2.31
CA CYS A 101 -0.54 -4.88 2.16
C CYS A 101 -1.71 -4.48 1.25
N PRO A 102 -2.12 -5.30 0.26
CA PRO A 102 -3.21 -4.97 -0.65
C PRO A 102 -4.57 -4.81 0.03
N THR A 103 -4.72 -5.29 1.27
CA THR A 103 -5.97 -5.23 2.03
C THR A 103 -6.12 -3.95 2.87
N VAL A 104 -5.09 -3.08 2.93
CA VAL A 104 -5.10 -1.87 3.77
C VAL A 104 -4.82 -0.63 2.91
N TYR A 105 -5.87 0.10 2.53
CA TYR A 105 -5.82 1.34 1.75
C TYR A 105 -4.93 1.30 0.49
N ALA A 106 -4.85 0.16 -0.18
CA ALA A 106 -4.09 -0.02 -1.40
C ALA A 106 -4.97 0.16 -2.64
N THR A 107 -4.52 0.97 -3.61
CA THR A 107 -5.29 1.24 -4.84
C THR A 107 -5.38 0.04 -5.78
N CYS A 108 -4.45 -0.89 -5.72
CA CYS A 108 -4.49 -2.14 -6.51
C CYS A 108 -5.79 -2.95 -6.30
N ILE A 109 -6.49 -2.75 -5.16
CA ILE A 109 -7.73 -3.46 -4.84
C ILE A 109 -8.85 -3.16 -5.86
N TYR A 110 -8.87 -1.96 -6.44
CA TYR A 110 -9.89 -1.60 -7.44
C TYR A 110 -9.72 -2.40 -8.73
N VAL A 111 -8.49 -2.48 -9.25
CA VAL A 111 -8.16 -3.33 -10.41
C VAL A 111 -8.41 -4.80 -10.10
N HIS A 112 -7.98 -5.28 -8.93
CA HIS A 112 -8.21 -6.65 -8.49
C HIS A 112 -9.71 -7.04 -8.50
N LYS A 113 -10.57 -6.14 -8.01
CA LYS A 113 -12.02 -6.35 -7.99
C LYS A 113 -12.63 -6.39 -9.39
N LEU A 114 -12.14 -5.57 -10.32
CA LEU A 114 -12.59 -5.58 -11.71
C LEU A 114 -12.25 -6.92 -12.38
N VAL A 115 -11.01 -7.37 -12.28
CA VAL A 115 -10.55 -8.65 -12.80
C VAL A 115 -11.38 -9.83 -12.26
N LEU A 116 -11.68 -9.83 -10.94
CA LEU A 116 -12.58 -10.83 -10.34
C LEU A 116 -14.02 -10.74 -10.91
N ALA A 117 -14.55 -9.52 -11.05
CA ALA A 117 -15.91 -9.31 -11.55
C ALA A 117 -16.07 -9.78 -13.00
N ASP A 118 -15.00 -9.73 -13.78
CA ASP A 118 -14.97 -10.19 -15.17
C ASP A 118 -14.68 -11.71 -15.32
N GLY A 119 -14.67 -12.41 -14.17
CA GLY A 119 -14.63 -13.88 -14.13
C GLY A 119 -13.23 -14.50 -14.26
N TYR A 120 -12.16 -13.73 -14.00
CA TYR A 120 -10.81 -14.25 -13.92
C TYR A 120 -10.46 -14.71 -12.50
N GLU A 121 -9.53 -15.64 -12.39
CA GLU A 121 -8.97 -16.03 -11.09
C GLU A 121 -8.03 -14.93 -10.56
N ALA A 122 -8.27 -14.47 -9.33
CA ALA A 122 -7.39 -13.53 -8.66
C ALA A 122 -7.25 -13.83 -7.16
N GLU A 123 -6.07 -13.57 -6.61
CA GLU A 123 -5.73 -13.82 -5.21
C GLU A 123 -5.05 -12.60 -4.58
N LEU A 124 -5.49 -12.23 -3.37
CA LEU A 124 -4.81 -11.24 -2.54
C LEU A 124 -3.74 -11.91 -1.70
N VAL A 125 -2.51 -11.42 -1.79
CA VAL A 125 -1.37 -11.92 -1.01
C VAL A 125 -0.96 -10.84 -0.01
N ALA A 126 -1.14 -11.12 1.27
CA ALA A 126 -0.83 -10.19 2.35
C ALA A 126 0.65 -9.81 2.37
N GLY A 127 0.92 -8.57 2.71
CA GLY A 127 2.25 -8.04 2.99
C GLY A 127 2.31 -7.40 4.37
N VAL A 128 3.51 -7.11 4.86
CA VAL A 128 3.67 -6.32 6.09
C VAL A 128 3.15 -4.91 5.82
N THR A 129 2.20 -4.45 6.63
CA THR A 129 1.64 -3.11 6.50
C THR A 129 2.54 -2.06 7.16
N SER A 130 2.53 -0.83 6.62
CA SER A 130 3.33 0.29 7.17
C SER A 130 2.99 0.61 8.62
N ILE A 131 1.78 0.37 9.10
CA ILE A 131 1.40 0.64 10.49
C ILE A 131 2.22 -0.22 11.46
N CYS A 132 2.45 -1.50 11.13
CA CYS A 132 3.27 -2.39 11.93
C CYS A 132 4.76 -2.00 11.87
N ALA A 133 5.26 -1.66 10.68
CA ALA A 133 6.66 -1.25 10.51
C ALA A 133 6.96 0.08 11.24
N VAL A 134 6.05 1.04 11.18
CA VAL A 134 6.16 2.31 11.91
C VAL A 134 6.18 2.09 13.42
N ALA A 135 5.29 1.25 13.95
CA ALA A 135 5.27 0.93 15.39
C ALA A 135 6.58 0.26 15.84
N ALA A 136 7.08 -0.71 15.06
CA ALA A 136 8.37 -1.35 15.32
C ALA A 136 9.54 -0.34 15.28
N LYS A 137 9.54 0.60 14.32
CA LYS A 137 10.56 1.65 14.22
C LYS A 137 10.51 2.62 15.40
N LEU A 138 9.34 2.93 15.91
CA LEU A 138 9.13 3.73 17.11
C LEU A 138 9.39 2.94 18.41
N ASN A 139 9.65 1.64 18.30
CA ASN A 139 9.80 0.71 19.43
C ASN A 139 8.61 0.75 20.40
N THR A 140 7.40 0.76 19.84
CA THR A 140 6.15 0.81 20.59
C THR A 140 5.14 -0.23 20.12
N SER A 141 4.23 -0.63 21.00
CA SER A 141 3.07 -1.45 20.64
C SER A 141 1.97 -0.58 20.02
N LEU A 142 1.24 -1.12 19.05
CA LEU A 142 0.05 -0.48 18.49
C LEU A 142 -1.16 -0.59 19.43
N CYS A 143 -1.24 -1.67 20.17
CA CYS A 143 -2.30 -1.92 21.15
C CYS A 143 -1.86 -3.01 22.14
N GLU A 144 -2.34 -2.92 23.36
CA GLU A 144 -2.07 -3.92 24.40
C GLU A 144 -3.38 -4.41 25.02
N ARG A 145 -3.38 -5.68 25.46
CA ARG A 145 -4.54 -6.30 26.14
C ARG A 145 -5.84 -6.11 25.36
N ALA A 146 -6.80 -5.38 25.93
CA ALA A 146 -8.14 -5.12 25.36
C ALA A 146 -8.27 -3.73 24.71
N GLU A 147 -7.16 -3.04 24.47
CA GLU A 147 -7.19 -1.71 23.83
C GLU A 147 -7.63 -1.82 22.37
N PRO A 148 -8.63 -1.04 21.93
CA PRO A 148 -8.98 -1.01 20.52
C PRO A 148 -7.92 -0.28 19.69
N LEU A 149 -7.70 -0.77 18.47
CA LEU A 149 -6.88 -0.12 17.45
C LEU A 149 -7.79 0.44 16.35
N ILE A 150 -7.67 1.73 16.09
CA ILE A 150 -8.44 2.42 15.06
C ILE A 150 -7.49 2.92 13.98
N VAL A 151 -7.67 2.46 12.75
CA VAL A 151 -6.85 2.89 11.61
C VAL A 151 -7.66 3.85 10.75
N LEU A 152 -7.13 5.05 10.55
CA LEU A 152 -7.81 6.17 9.91
C LEU A 152 -7.02 6.69 8.71
N PRO A 153 -7.69 7.09 7.62
CA PRO A 153 -7.05 7.82 6.52
C PRO A 153 -6.82 9.28 6.93
N GLY A 154 -5.60 9.63 7.33
CA GLY A 154 -5.26 10.95 7.88
C GLY A 154 -5.41 12.13 6.91
N SER A 155 -5.48 11.86 5.60
CA SER A 155 -5.75 12.89 4.59
C SER A 155 -7.20 13.39 4.53
N TYR A 156 -8.13 12.72 5.21
CA TYR A 156 -9.55 13.09 5.23
C TYR A 156 -9.91 13.79 6.54
N LYS A 157 -10.60 14.95 6.44
CA LYS A 157 -11.04 15.74 7.61
C LYS A 157 -12.00 14.97 8.52
N GLU A 158 -12.81 14.10 7.94
CA GLU A 158 -13.78 13.27 8.65
C GLU A 158 -13.13 12.33 9.68
N SER A 159 -11.85 12.01 9.49
CA SER A 159 -11.08 11.17 10.41
C SER A 159 -10.91 11.81 11.80
N SER A 160 -10.97 13.14 11.90
CA SER A 160 -10.86 13.90 13.16
C SER A 160 -11.91 13.51 14.19
N LYS A 161 -13.10 13.08 13.75
CA LYS A 161 -14.22 12.66 14.62
C LYS A 161 -13.89 11.42 15.46
N PHE A 162 -12.92 10.62 15.02
CA PHE A 162 -12.54 9.40 15.69
C PHE A 162 -11.35 9.56 16.65
N LEU A 163 -10.75 10.76 16.71
CA LEU A 163 -9.60 11.01 17.59
C LEU A 163 -10.01 11.07 19.08
N ASP A 164 -11.22 11.48 19.39
CA ASP A 164 -11.71 11.60 20.77
C ASP A 164 -12.17 10.27 21.39
N GLY A 165 -12.33 9.23 20.58
CA GLY A 165 -12.75 7.90 21.05
C GLY A 165 -11.66 7.16 21.84
N PRO A 166 -12.03 6.11 22.57
CA PRO A 166 -11.06 5.28 23.30
C PRO A 166 -10.12 4.51 22.35
N GLY A 167 -8.98 4.05 22.89
CA GLY A 167 -8.01 3.21 22.19
C GLY A 167 -6.99 3.98 21.36
N ASN A 168 -6.08 3.22 20.76
CA ASN A 168 -4.98 3.75 19.97
C ASN A 168 -5.42 4.07 18.53
N LYS A 169 -4.84 5.12 17.95
CA LYS A 169 -5.16 5.58 16.59
C LYS A 169 -3.91 5.54 15.73
N VAL A 170 -4.10 5.08 14.50
CA VAL A 170 -3.10 5.18 13.45
C VAL A 170 -3.65 6.04 12.32
N LEU A 171 -2.97 7.13 12.02
CA LEU A 171 -3.31 8.03 10.92
C LEU A 171 -2.42 7.71 9.72
N MET A 172 -2.98 7.02 8.73
CA MET A 172 -2.28 6.67 7.48
C MET A 172 -2.43 7.77 6.42
N LYS A 173 -1.42 7.90 5.55
CA LYS A 173 -1.45 8.83 4.40
C LYS A 173 -1.66 10.29 4.82
N SER A 174 -1.03 10.71 5.93
CA SER A 174 -1.19 12.05 6.50
C SER A 174 -0.29 13.11 5.86
N ALA A 175 0.67 12.74 5.00
CA ALA A 175 1.75 13.61 4.55
C ALA A 175 1.27 14.97 3.98
N SER A 176 0.27 14.98 3.11
CA SER A 176 -0.29 16.22 2.53
C SER A 176 -1.04 17.10 3.53
N GLU A 177 -1.45 16.54 4.67
CA GLU A 177 -2.28 17.18 5.68
C GLU A 177 -1.59 17.21 7.05
N ILE A 178 -0.28 16.95 7.10
CA ILE A 178 0.42 16.77 8.38
C ILE A 178 0.34 17.99 9.30
N GLY A 179 0.33 19.20 8.72
CA GLY A 179 0.14 20.44 9.50
C GLY A 179 -1.21 20.46 10.23
N ARG A 180 -2.29 20.14 9.50
CA ARG A 180 -3.64 20.05 10.09
C ARG A 180 -3.70 18.96 11.15
N VAL A 181 -3.19 17.77 10.84
CA VAL A 181 -3.18 16.63 11.78
C VAL A 181 -2.45 17.01 13.08
N ARG A 182 -1.28 17.62 12.96
CA ARG A 182 -0.50 18.07 14.12
C ARG A 182 -1.28 19.08 14.97
N ASP A 183 -1.90 20.06 14.34
CA ASP A 183 -2.64 21.09 15.05
C ASP A 183 -3.86 20.50 15.78
N GLU A 184 -4.59 19.58 15.15
CA GLU A 184 -5.69 18.83 15.77
C GLU A 184 -5.22 17.98 16.98
N LEU A 185 -4.08 17.28 16.84
CA LEU A 185 -3.52 16.51 17.95
C LEU A 185 -3.11 17.41 19.12
N ARG A 186 -2.61 18.61 18.83
CA ARG A 186 -2.26 19.61 19.84
C ARG A 186 -3.50 20.14 20.56
N GLU A 187 -4.54 20.53 19.82
CA GLU A 187 -5.81 21.02 20.38
C GLU A 187 -6.48 19.97 21.29
N LYS A 188 -6.37 18.70 20.93
CA LYS A 188 -6.91 17.57 21.70
C LYS A 188 -5.98 17.08 22.83
N GLY A 189 -4.81 17.69 23.02
CA GLY A 189 -3.82 17.27 24.03
C GLY A 189 -3.16 15.92 23.76
N LEU A 190 -3.25 15.39 22.51
CA LEU A 190 -2.74 14.08 22.12
C LEU A 190 -1.30 14.14 21.57
N ILE A 191 -0.79 15.33 21.28
CA ILE A 191 0.50 15.55 20.60
C ILE A 191 1.69 14.89 21.29
N LYS A 192 1.70 14.89 22.63
CA LYS A 192 2.80 14.31 23.43
C LYS A 192 2.87 12.77 23.35
N ASN A 193 1.78 12.14 22.91
CA ASN A 193 1.67 10.69 22.78
C ASN A 193 1.68 10.26 21.31
N ALA A 194 2.04 11.18 20.41
CA ALA A 194 2.02 10.93 18.97
C ALA A 194 3.46 10.82 18.42
N GLY A 195 3.77 9.70 17.82
CA GLY A 195 4.99 9.50 17.04
C GLY A 195 4.71 9.37 15.54
N MET A 196 5.69 9.69 14.72
CA MET A 196 5.56 9.59 13.26
C MET A 196 6.84 9.02 12.64
N VAL A 197 6.68 8.26 11.59
CA VAL A 197 7.78 7.89 10.71
C VAL A 197 7.43 8.28 9.28
N GLU A 198 8.28 9.10 8.68
CA GLU A 198 8.21 9.46 7.27
C GLU A 198 9.07 8.51 6.46
N ARG A 199 8.54 7.99 5.35
CA ARG A 199 9.25 7.08 4.42
C ARG A 199 9.82 5.84 5.12
N CYS A 200 9.07 5.23 6.02
CA CYS A 200 9.49 4.07 6.81
C CYS A 200 10.08 2.95 5.93
N GLY A 201 11.32 2.56 6.22
CA GLY A 201 12.08 1.55 5.48
C GLY A 201 12.59 2.01 4.10
N LEU A 202 12.42 3.26 3.72
CA LEU A 202 12.87 3.82 2.44
C LEU A 202 14.05 4.79 2.63
N PRO A 203 14.85 5.04 1.59
CA PRO A 203 15.89 6.08 1.64
C PRO A 203 15.32 7.43 2.06
N GLY A 204 15.94 8.08 3.02
CA GLY A 204 15.46 9.35 3.60
C GLY A 204 14.40 9.17 4.69
N GLU A 205 14.31 7.99 5.30
CA GLU A 205 13.49 7.75 6.50
C GLU A 205 13.79 8.79 7.59
N LYS A 206 12.72 9.32 8.20
CA LYS A 206 12.83 10.19 9.38
C LYS A 206 11.87 9.72 10.45
N VAL A 207 12.36 9.67 11.69
CA VAL A 207 11.60 9.25 12.86
C VAL A 207 11.38 10.44 13.77
N TYR A 208 10.14 10.65 14.20
CA TYR A 208 9.72 11.72 15.09
C TYR A 208 9.02 11.08 16.28
N TYR A 209 9.63 11.18 17.45
CA TYR A 209 9.05 10.71 18.72
C TYR A 209 8.12 11.75 19.34
N ASP A 210 8.32 13.04 18.98
CA ASP A 210 7.47 14.18 19.32
C ASP A 210 7.05 14.89 18.03
N LEU A 211 5.78 15.27 17.88
CA LEU A 211 5.21 15.95 16.71
C LEU A 211 5.03 17.46 16.91
#